data_e7bc42daf1cbbd5d9a95a581a0667d18
#
_entry.id   e7bc42daf1cbbd5d9a95a581a0667d18
#
_cell.length_a   1.000
_cell.length_b   1.000
_cell.length_c   1.000
_cell.angle_alpha   90.00
_cell.angle_beta   90.00
_cell.angle_gamma   90.00
#
_symmetry.space_group_name_H-M   'P 1'
#
loop_
_entity.id
_entity.type
_entity.pdbx_description
1 polymer ?
#
loop_
_entity_poly.entity_id
_entity_poly.type
_entity_poly.pdbx_seq_one_letter_code
_entity_poly.pdbx_strand_id
1 'polypeptide(L)'
;MKLGSGISAPNGAGRRPTLKRSMGLWMATALVVGNMVGSGIFTLPAVMAGEAGPVSIVALALTGVGALLLALVFANLGRAHPRTGGPYYFARKAFGDFVGFQTAWAYWIAAWVGNAAIAVAFAGYLGVFWGDVKTNNWLAALVAVGAIWLFTLINIAGARETGVTQVVTTVLKFVPLAIIGIVGLFYIEGGNFTPFAPAGDGFDWHVNAAAALALWAFIGLESATVPAEEVKDPEKTIPRATILGTVLTTALYIVALVAIVGVLSQAALASSSAPFADAANAMWAGTFLGLTWGKWIALVAIAATLGALNGWIMLTARVSLAAANDGLFPRPFARVNGKRATPIFGLVVSSILVSGLVLYNWNVDFGERFTDIVLLATWMTLISYAYAAAAEVVLFYRERELFSWVKLTRDTVIAGLAFAYSVWAIWGSGEEWLAKGFMLLLFGIPVYVLMKWRESRKAELELQPVPAVPVAVSNGKQKVPVGID
;
A
#
# COMPACT_ATOMS: atom_id res chain seq x y z
N MET A 1 22.12 15.09 -41.29
CA MET A 1 23.27 15.38 -40.41
C MET A 1 23.10 14.60 -39.12
N LYS A 2 23.74 13.44 -38.99
CA LYS A 2 23.62 12.54 -37.84
C LYS A 2 24.63 13.03 -36.78
N LEU A 3 24.09 13.55 -35.65
CA LEU A 3 24.90 13.79 -34.45
C LEU A 3 24.84 12.54 -33.58
N GLY A 4 25.92 11.80 -33.54
CA GLY A 4 26.13 10.69 -32.63
C GLY A 4 26.38 11.22 -31.23
N SER A 5 25.48 10.89 -30.29
CA SER A 5 25.72 11.05 -28.86
C SER A 5 26.16 9.71 -28.27
N GLY A 6 27.45 9.44 -28.34
CA GLY A 6 28.11 8.40 -27.56
C GLY A 6 28.28 8.86 -26.12
N ILE A 7 27.30 8.64 -25.28
CA ILE A 7 27.49 8.64 -23.83
C ILE A 7 27.57 7.19 -23.40
N SER A 8 28.80 6.70 -23.25
CA SER A 8 29.11 5.41 -22.64
C SER A 8 28.62 5.43 -21.19
N ALA A 9 27.70 4.51 -20.85
CA ALA A 9 27.30 4.26 -19.48
C ALA A 9 28.54 3.86 -18.64
N PRO A 10 28.65 4.32 -17.37
CA PRO A 10 29.76 3.97 -16.51
C PRO A 10 29.77 2.46 -16.25
N ASN A 11 30.87 1.81 -16.60
CA ASN A 11 31.20 0.42 -16.29
C ASN A 11 31.21 0.23 -14.77
N GLY A 12 30.17 -0.40 -14.23
CA GLY A 12 30.04 -0.70 -12.78
C GLY A 12 28.67 -1.09 -12.32
N ALA A 13 27.64 -1.01 -13.17
CA ALA A 13 26.30 -1.51 -12.83
C ALA A 13 26.32 -3.05 -12.91
N GLY A 14 26.50 -3.71 -11.76
CA GLY A 14 26.29 -5.15 -11.63
C GLY A 14 24.97 -5.54 -12.31
N ARG A 15 24.99 -6.56 -13.17
CA ARG A 15 23.79 -7.09 -13.84
C ARG A 15 22.71 -7.29 -12.80
N ARG A 16 21.63 -6.50 -12.88
CA ARG A 16 20.41 -6.74 -12.08
C ARG A 16 19.99 -8.19 -12.33
N PRO A 17 19.75 -9.01 -11.29
CA PRO A 17 19.27 -10.36 -11.51
C PRO A 17 17.97 -10.29 -12.30
N THR A 18 17.91 -10.99 -13.43
CA THR A 18 16.68 -11.08 -14.23
C THR A 18 15.64 -11.82 -13.42
N LEU A 19 14.58 -11.12 -13.01
CA LEU A 19 13.47 -11.69 -12.28
C LEU A 19 12.72 -12.69 -13.18
N LYS A 20 12.38 -13.88 -12.65
CA LYS A 20 11.67 -14.90 -13.42
C LYS A 20 10.21 -14.51 -13.56
N ARG A 21 9.72 -14.34 -14.77
CA ARG A 21 8.30 -14.11 -15.07
C ARG A 21 7.48 -15.37 -14.74
N SER A 22 6.88 -15.39 -13.56
CA SER A 22 6.14 -16.57 -13.04
C SER A 22 4.64 -16.29 -12.86
N MET A 23 4.23 -15.01 -12.68
CA MET A 23 2.91 -14.60 -12.28
C MET A 23 1.97 -14.47 -13.49
N GLY A 24 0.98 -15.38 -13.60
CA GLY A 24 -0.10 -15.30 -14.60
C GLY A 24 -1.29 -14.45 -14.13
N LEU A 25 -2.35 -14.36 -14.97
CA LEU A 25 -3.52 -13.52 -14.69
C LEU A 25 -4.16 -13.78 -13.33
N TRP A 26 -4.45 -15.03 -12.99
CA TRP A 26 -5.12 -15.37 -11.75
C TRP A 26 -4.27 -15.09 -10.51
N MET A 27 -2.96 -15.28 -10.59
CA MET A 27 -2.04 -14.91 -9.51
C MET A 27 -1.95 -13.41 -9.34
N ALA A 28 -1.90 -12.65 -10.44
CA ALA A 28 -1.89 -11.19 -10.39
C ALA A 28 -3.23 -10.64 -9.88
N THR A 29 -4.38 -11.21 -10.29
CA THR A 29 -5.69 -10.85 -9.75
C THR A 29 -5.80 -11.19 -8.26
N ALA A 30 -5.33 -12.38 -7.85
CA ALA A 30 -5.31 -12.75 -6.44
C ALA A 30 -4.39 -11.85 -5.60
N LEU A 31 -3.31 -11.32 -6.18
CA LEU A 31 -2.46 -10.33 -5.52
C LEU A 31 -3.22 -9.02 -5.29
N VAL A 32 -3.93 -8.51 -6.29
CA VAL A 32 -4.77 -7.29 -6.16
C VAL A 32 -5.87 -7.52 -5.12
N VAL A 33 -6.71 -8.53 -5.30
CA VAL A 33 -7.81 -8.84 -4.37
C VAL A 33 -7.28 -9.14 -2.97
N GLY A 34 -6.21 -9.93 -2.86
CA GLY A 34 -5.63 -10.32 -1.57
C GLY A 34 -5.01 -9.16 -0.79
N ASN A 35 -4.47 -8.14 -1.47
CA ASN A 35 -3.96 -6.93 -0.83
C ASN A 35 -5.06 -5.95 -0.45
N MET A 36 -6.14 -5.87 -1.24
CA MET A 36 -7.31 -5.06 -0.92
C MET A 36 -8.12 -5.70 0.23
N VAL A 37 -8.43 -7.00 0.15
CA VAL A 37 -9.19 -7.73 1.20
C VAL A 37 -8.27 -8.02 2.39
N GLY A 38 -8.13 -7.03 3.26
CA GLY A 38 -7.35 -7.08 4.50
C GLY A 38 -8.18 -6.60 5.69
N SER A 39 -7.56 -5.80 6.57
CA SER A 39 -8.24 -5.21 7.73
C SER A 39 -9.40 -4.28 7.36
N GLY A 40 -9.33 -3.63 6.19
CA GLY A 40 -10.31 -2.64 5.76
C GLY A 40 -11.73 -3.19 5.83
N ILE A 41 -12.08 -4.17 5.01
CA ILE A 41 -13.46 -4.67 4.97
C ILE A 41 -13.93 -5.24 6.32
N PHE A 42 -13.04 -5.85 7.10
CA PHE A 42 -13.41 -6.46 8.36
C PHE A 42 -13.71 -5.44 9.48
N THR A 43 -13.15 -4.23 9.44
CA THR A 43 -13.24 -3.24 10.51
C THR A 43 -14.01 -1.98 10.08
N LEU A 44 -13.87 -1.54 8.82
CA LEU A 44 -14.50 -0.32 8.33
C LEU A 44 -16.02 -0.24 8.49
N PRO A 45 -16.81 -1.32 8.37
CA PRO A 45 -18.24 -1.20 8.58
C PRO A 45 -18.62 -0.56 9.92
N ALA A 46 -17.92 -0.90 11.01
CA ALA A 46 -18.14 -0.31 12.32
C ALA A 46 -17.72 1.17 12.36
N VAL A 47 -16.53 1.48 11.87
CA VAL A 47 -15.98 2.84 11.87
C VAL A 47 -16.82 3.76 10.99
N MET A 48 -17.18 3.33 9.79
CA MET A 48 -18.03 4.10 8.88
C MET A 48 -19.44 4.28 9.40
N ALA A 49 -19.99 3.29 10.13
CA ALA A 49 -21.28 3.43 10.77
C ALA A 49 -21.27 4.45 11.92
N GLY A 50 -20.16 4.51 12.67
CA GLY A 50 -19.95 5.54 13.71
C GLY A 50 -19.86 6.95 13.15
N GLU A 51 -19.20 7.11 12.00
CA GLU A 51 -18.98 8.42 11.37
C GLU A 51 -20.18 8.91 10.56
N ALA A 52 -20.81 8.03 9.79
CA ALA A 52 -21.77 8.42 8.78
C ALA A 52 -23.10 7.60 8.81
N GLY A 53 -23.20 6.60 9.68
CA GLY A 53 -24.37 5.73 9.68
C GLY A 53 -24.56 5.00 8.34
N PRO A 54 -25.82 4.68 7.94
CA PRO A 54 -26.10 3.96 6.70
C PRO A 54 -25.71 4.68 5.40
N VAL A 55 -25.53 6.02 5.41
CA VAL A 55 -25.06 6.77 4.24
C VAL A 55 -23.65 6.37 3.84
N SER A 56 -22.91 5.70 4.71
CA SER A 56 -21.62 5.04 4.42
C SER A 56 -21.69 4.08 3.22
N ILE A 57 -22.85 3.51 2.91
CA ILE A 57 -23.06 2.68 1.71
C ILE A 57 -22.87 3.51 0.45
N VAL A 58 -23.42 4.74 0.43
CA VAL A 58 -23.25 5.68 -0.70
C VAL A 58 -21.78 6.08 -0.83
N ALA A 59 -21.13 6.39 0.30
CA ALA A 59 -19.72 6.73 0.35
C ALA A 59 -18.84 5.60 -0.20
N LEU A 60 -19.10 4.36 0.19
CA LEU A 60 -18.38 3.18 -0.31
C LEU A 60 -18.60 2.96 -1.82
N ALA A 61 -19.82 3.15 -2.31
CA ALA A 61 -20.13 3.03 -3.74
C ALA A 61 -19.39 4.10 -4.57
N LEU A 62 -19.39 5.35 -4.12
CA LEU A 62 -18.63 6.44 -4.76
C LEU A 62 -17.12 6.18 -4.71
N THR A 63 -16.62 5.69 -3.57
CA THR A 63 -15.23 5.27 -3.44
C THR A 63 -14.90 4.11 -4.39
N GLY A 64 -15.81 3.16 -4.57
CA GLY A 64 -15.68 2.10 -5.56
C GLY A 64 -15.51 2.62 -6.99
N VAL A 65 -16.29 3.64 -7.37
CA VAL A 65 -16.14 4.33 -8.68
C VAL A 65 -14.77 5.02 -8.76
N GLY A 66 -14.36 5.76 -7.73
CA GLY A 66 -13.05 6.41 -7.65
C GLY A 66 -11.90 5.40 -7.74
N ALA A 67 -12.01 4.28 -7.04
CA ALA A 67 -11.05 3.18 -7.10
C ALA A 67 -10.97 2.54 -8.50
N LEU A 68 -12.10 2.41 -9.20
CA LEU A 68 -12.11 1.94 -10.61
C LEU A 68 -11.43 2.91 -11.55
N LEU A 69 -11.62 4.23 -11.37
CA LEU A 69 -10.90 5.25 -12.14
C LEU A 69 -9.39 5.15 -11.90
N LEU A 70 -8.96 5.02 -10.65
CA LEU A 70 -7.56 4.80 -10.28
C LEU A 70 -7.01 3.48 -10.84
N ALA A 71 -7.80 2.40 -10.78
CA ALA A 71 -7.42 1.11 -11.36
C ALA A 71 -7.20 1.20 -12.88
N LEU A 72 -8.00 2.00 -13.60
CA LEU A 72 -7.80 2.26 -15.02
C LEU A 72 -6.50 3.03 -15.28
N VAL A 73 -6.17 4.02 -14.45
CA VAL A 73 -4.89 4.75 -14.50
C VAL A 73 -3.72 3.77 -14.32
N PHE A 74 -3.73 2.97 -13.26
CA PHE A 74 -2.65 1.99 -13.02
C PHE A 74 -2.58 0.90 -14.09
N ALA A 75 -3.72 0.48 -14.62
CA ALA A 75 -3.80 -0.46 -15.73
C ALA A 75 -3.13 0.10 -17.01
N ASN A 76 -3.39 1.35 -17.34
CA ASN A 76 -2.81 2.03 -18.49
C ASN A 76 -1.30 2.28 -18.31
N LEU A 77 -0.89 2.80 -17.14
CA LEU A 77 0.52 3.02 -16.81
C LEU A 77 1.31 1.70 -16.76
N GLY A 78 0.76 0.66 -16.13
CA GLY A 78 1.37 -0.65 -16.05
C GLY A 78 1.50 -1.36 -17.41
N ARG A 79 0.57 -1.08 -18.34
CA ARG A 79 0.66 -1.53 -19.74
C ARG A 79 1.76 -0.82 -20.50
N ALA A 80 1.80 0.52 -20.42
CA ALA A 80 2.74 1.33 -21.17
C ALA A 80 4.16 1.25 -20.63
N HIS A 81 4.30 1.08 -19.33
CA HIS A 81 5.57 1.11 -18.61
C HIS A 81 5.68 -0.02 -17.59
N PRO A 82 5.81 -1.31 -18.03
CA PRO A 82 5.82 -2.47 -17.14
C PRO A 82 7.17 -2.63 -16.42
N ARG A 83 7.46 -1.71 -15.49
CA ARG A 83 8.64 -1.73 -14.62
C ARG A 83 8.25 -1.81 -13.16
N THR A 84 9.03 -2.53 -12.39
CA THR A 84 8.91 -2.66 -10.94
C THR A 84 9.03 -1.31 -10.24
N GLY A 85 8.12 -1.04 -9.28
CA GLY A 85 8.11 0.18 -8.49
C GLY A 85 6.74 0.83 -8.31
N GLY A 86 5.79 0.57 -9.22
CA GLY A 86 4.43 1.10 -9.13
C GLY A 86 4.37 2.63 -9.11
N PRO A 87 3.61 3.23 -8.17
CA PRO A 87 3.30 4.66 -8.18
C PRO A 87 4.52 5.57 -8.29
N TYR A 88 5.59 5.32 -7.50
CA TYR A 88 6.75 6.22 -7.51
C TYR A 88 7.54 6.18 -8.82
N TYR A 89 7.58 5.02 -9.47
CA TYR A 89 8.26 4.90 -10.75
C TYR A 89 7.58 5.75 -11.83
N PHE A 90 6.26 5.74 -11.88
CA PHE A 90 5.50 6.54 -12.83
C PHE A 90 5.66 8.04 -12.56
N ALA A 91 5.54 8.45 -11.30
CA ALA A 91 5.74 9.83 -10.88
C ALA A 91 7.17 10.33 -11.21
N ARG A 92 8.20 9.52 -10.93
CA ARG A 92 9.59 9.83 -11.27
C ARG A 92 9.79 10.00 -12.77
N LYS A 93 9.23 9.08 -13.57
CA LYS A 93 9.36 9.12 -15.03
C LYS A 93 8.69 10.38 -15.62
N ALA A 94 7.57 10.81 -15.05
CA ALA A 94 6.83 11.98 -15.52
C ALA A 94 7.45 13.29 -15.07
N PHE A 95 7.82 13.42 -13.79
CA PHE A 95 8.13 14.69 -13.13
C PHE A 95 9.56 14.79 -12.60
N GLY A 96 10.37 13.73 -12.73
CA GLY A 96 11.75 13.71 -12.25
C GLY A 96 11.92 13.26 -10.80
N ASP A 97 13.18 13.36 -10.33
CA ASP A 97 13.61 12.74 -9.06
C ASP A 97 12.92 13.28 -7.82
N PHE A 98 12.63 14.59 -7.76
CA PHE A 98 12.00 15.18 -6.56
C PHE A 98 10.58 14.66 -6.34
N VAL A 99 9.74 14.68 -7.38
CA VAL A 99 8.37 14.16 -7.28
C VAL A 99 8.38 12.63 -7.11
N GLY A 100 9.31 11.94 -7.77
CA GLY A 100 9.54 10.51 -7.55
C GLY A 100 9.89 10.20 -6.10
N PHE A 101 10.75 11.01 -5.47
CA PHE A 101 11.06 10.92 -4.05
C PHE A 101 9.84 11.16 -3.16
N GLN A 102 9.10 12.26 -3.41
CA GLN A 102 7.90 12.58 -2.62
C GLN A 102 6.86 11.46 -2.70
N THR A 103 6.67 10.88 -3.88
CA THR A 103 5.77 9.74 -4.07
C THR A 103 6.27 8.50 -3.33
N ALA A 104 7.57 8.17 -3.43
CA ALA A 104 8.16 7.04 -2.71
C ALA A 104 8.07 7.22 -1.18
N TRP A 105 8.31 8.45 -0.70
CA TRP A 105 8.24 8.83 0.70
C TRP A 105 6.82 8.69 1.25
N ALA A 106 5.84 9.26 0.55
CA ALA A 106 4.43 9.16 0.93
C ALA A 106 3.94 7.69 0.92
N TYR A 107 4.25 6.93 -0.12
CA TYR A 107 3.84 5.54 -0.23
C TYR A 107 4.51 4.63 0.81
N TRP A 108 5.79 4.88 1.15
CA TRP A 108 6.47 4.16 2.23
C TRP A 108 5.85 4.46 3.59
N ILE A 109 5.52 5.75 3.88
CA ILE A 109 4.81 6.12 5.11
C ILE A 109 3.44 5.46 5.14
N ALA A 110 2.65 5.54 4.07
CA ALA A 110 1.35 4.89 3.98
C ALA A 110 1.45 3.39 4.31
N ALA A 111 2.45 2.71 3.76
CA ALA A 111 2.63 1.28 3.94
C ALA A 111 2.98 0.89 5.39
N TRP A 112 3.90 1.61 6.08
CA TRP A 112 4.20 1.26 7.46
C TRP A 112 3.12 1.76 8.43
N VAL A 113 2.48 2.90 8.21
CA VAL A 113 1.31 3.34 8.99
C VAL A 113 0.17 2.33 8.83
N GLY A 114 -0.08 1.88 7.61
CA GLY A 114 -1.09 0.88 7.31
C GLY A 114 -0.87 -0.45 8.03
N ASN A 115 0.36 -0.88 8.24
CA ASN A 115 0.65 -2.07 9.04
C ASN A 115 0.17 -1.94 10.49
N ALA A 116 0.16 -0.73 11.06
CA ALA A 116 -0.42 -0.50 12.39
C ALA A 116 -1.92 -0.74 12.39
N ALA A 117 -2.66 -0.22 11.40
CA ALA A 117 -4.10 -0.46 11.27
C ALA A 117 -4.42 -1.95 11.13
N ILE A 118 -3.66 -2.68 10.31
CA ILE A 118 -3.84 -4.13 10.14
C ILE A 118 -3.60 -4.88 11.45
N ALA A 119 -2.56 -4.52 12.20
CA ALA A 119 -2.23 -5.15 13.47
C ALA A 119 -3.27 -4.83 14.57
N VAL A 120 -3.81 -3.61 14.59
CA VAL A 120 -4.91 -3.20 15.49
C VAL A 120 -6.19 -3.99 15.16
N ALA A 121 -6.55 -4.12 13.87
CA ALA A 121 -7.68 -4.93 13.45
C ALA A 121 -7.54 -6.40 13.85
N PHE A 122 -6.34 -6.97 13.71
CA PHE A 122 -6.03 -8.32 14.20
C PHE A 122 -6.31 -8.45 15.70
N ALA A 123 -5.84 -7.50 16.52
CA ALA A 123 -6.07 -7.52 17.96
C ALA A 123 -7.57 -7.42 18.31
N GLY A 124 -8.35 -6.62 17.58
CA GLY A 124 -9.80 -6.52 17.73
C GLY A 124 -10.51 -7.87 17.52
N TYR A 125 -10.20 -8.58 16.43
CA TYR A 125 -10.75 -9.91 16.17
C TYR A 125 -10.25 -10.99 17.14
N LEU A 126 -9.00 -10.88 17.62
CA LEU A 126 -8.48 -11.76 18.66
C LEU A 126 -9.26 -11.61 19.97
N GLY A 127 -9.75 -10.41 20.27
CA GLY A 127 -10.61 -10.11 21.41
C GLY A 127 -11.90 -10.94 21.47
N VAL A 128 -12.36 -11.50 20.35
CA VAL A 128 -13.50 -12.45 20.31
C VAL A 128 -13.19 -13.76 21.06
N PHE A 129 -11.89 -14.16 21.10
CA PHE A 129 -11.43 -15.36 21.79
C PHE A 129 -10.80 -15.06 23.16
N TRP A 130 -10.18 -13.89 23.28
CA TRP A 130 -9.48 -13.47 24.47
C TRP A 130 -10.01 -12.13 24.97
N GLY A 131 -11.02 -12.20 25.85
CA GLY A 131 -11.80 -11.05 26.34
C GLY A 131 -10.94 -9.93 26.94
N ASP A 132 -9.80 -10.26 27.59
CA ASP A 132 -8.90 -9.26 28.17
C ASP A 132 -8.29 -8.35 27.10
N VAL A 133 -8.07 -8.85 25.88
CA VAL A 133 -7.58 -8.02 24.76
C VAL A 133 -8.63 -7.00 24.34
N LYS A 134 -9.92 -7.33 24.47
CA LYS A 134 -11.03 -6.41 24.14
C LYS A 134 -11.16 -5.28 25.20
N THR A 135 -10.89 -5.58 26.47
CA THR A 135 -11.15 -4.66 27.59
C THR A 135 -9.89 -3.90 28.05
N ASN A 136 -8.70 -4.37 27.67
CA ASN A 136 -7.43 -3.77 28.06
C ASN A 136 -6.66 -3.26 26.83
N ASN A 137 -6.75 -1.97 26.59
CA ASN A 137 -6.09 -1.30 25.45
C ASN A 137 -4.58 -1.51 25.39
N TRP A 138 -3.91 -1.58 26.55
CA TRP A 138 -2.48 -1.85 26.63
C TRP A 138 -2.15 -3.26 26.15
N LEU A 139 -2.92 -4.26 26.59
CA LEU A 139 -2.77 -5.64 26.15
C LEU A 139 -3.02 -5.77 24.64
N ALA A 140 -4.04 -5.10 24.13
CA ALA A 140 -4.33 -5.06 22.70
C ALA A 140 -3.15 -4.46 21.89
N ALA A 141 -2.54 -3.37 22.39
CA ALA A 141 -1.38 -2.76 21.76
C ALA A 141 -0.16 -3.70 21.77
N LEU A 142 0.10 -4.39 22.88
CA LEU A 142 1.18 -5.38 22.96
C LEU A 142 0.97 -6.58 22.05
N VAL A 143 -0.26 -7.06 21.89
CA VAL A 143 -0.61 -8.13 20.97
C VAL A 143 -0.39 -7.68 19.52
N ALA A 144 -0.79 -6.47 19.16
CA ALA A 144 -0.55 -5.90 17.84
C ALA A 144 0.97 -5.77 17.54
N VAL A 145 1.75 -5.25 18.47
CA VAL A 145 3.23 -5.16 18.36
C VAL A 145 3.84 -6.56 18.25
N GLY A 146 3.37 -7.52 19.03
CA GLY A 146 3.82 -8.93 18.95
C GLY A 146 3.61 -9.52 17.55
N ALA A 147 2.45 -9.28 16.92
CA ALA A 147 2.18 -9.71 15.56
C ALA A 147 3.11 -9.03 14.54
N ILE A 148 3.34 -7.71 14.66
CA ILE A 148 4.27 -6.97 13.80
C ILE A 148 5.66 -7.61 13.84
N TRP A 149 6.22 -7.83 15.03
CA TRP A 149 7.56 -8.39 15.16
C TRP A 149 7.63 -9.86 14.75
N LEU A 150 6.60 -10.66 15.02
CA LEU A 150 6.52 -12.03 14.52
C LEU A 150 6.69 -12.08 13.00
N PHE A 151 5.90 -11.30 12.26
CA PHE A 151 5.99 -11.28 10.80
C PHE A 151 7.24 -10.56 10.27
N THR A 152 7.77 -9.60 11.01
CA THR A 152 9.09 -9.01 10.70
C THR A 152 10.18 -10.08 10.76
N LEU A 153 10.23 -10.90 11.80
CA LEU A 153 11.19 -11.99 11.96
C LEU A 153 11.02 -13.07 10.89
N ILE A 154 9.77 -13.43 10.56
CA ILE A 154 9.47 -14.36 9.46
C ILE A 154 10.00 -13.82 8.13
N ASN A 155 9.79 -12.55 7.84
CA ASN A 155 10.29 -11.91 6.61
C ASN A 155 11.82 -11.81 6.59
N ILE A 156 12.48 -11.54 7.72
CA ILE A 156 13.94 -11.57 7.85
C ILE A 156 14.48 -12.98 7.59
N ALA A 157 13.80 -14.01 8.09
CA ALA A 157 14.15 -15.41 7.83
C ALA A 157 13.96 -15.79 6.34
N GLY A 158 13.32 -14.92 5.54
CA GLY A 158 13.18 -15.08 4.10
C GLY A 158 12.10 -16.08 3.70
N ALA A 159 10.96 -16.06 4.35
CA ALA A 159 9.77 -16.79 3.94
C ALA A 159 9.38 -16.40 2.51
N ARG A 160 9.34 -17.38 1.60
CA ARG A 160 8.91 -17.16 0.22
C ARG A 160 7.39 -17.25 0.17
N GLU A 161 6.74 -16.15 -0.14
CA GLU A 161 5.38 -16.19 -0.66
C GLU A 161 5.42 -16.76 -2.08
N THR A 162 4.84 -17.93 -2.27
CA THR A 162 4.58 -18.46 -3.61
C THR A 162 3.26 -17.90 -4.13
N GLY A 163 3.13 -17.68 -5.45
CA GLY A 163 1.87 -17.23 -6.04
C GLY A 163 0.67 -18.14 -5.72
N VAL A 164 0.91 -19.43 -5.46
CA VAL A 164 -0.12 -20.37 -5.01
C VAL A 164 -0.61 -20.02 -3.61
N THR A 165 0.29 -19.70 -2.67
CA THR A 165 -0.07 -19.26 -1.32
C THR A 165 -0.97 -18.00 -1.37
N GLN A 166 -0.64 -17.06 -2.25
CA GLN A 166 -1.45 -15.85 -2.45
C GLN A 166 -2.86 -16.19 -2.95
N VAL A 167 -3.01 -17.11 -3.91
CA VAL A 167 -4.32 -17.54 -4.40
C VAL A 167 -5.12 -18.21 -3.29
N VAL A 168 -4.52 -19.16 -2.56
CA VAL A 168 -5.19 -19.89 -1.47
C VAL A 168 -5.64 -18.93 -0.36
N THR A 169 -4.77 -18.04 0.09
CA THR A 169 -5.13 -17.06 1.14
C THR A 169 -6.19 -16.08 0.67
N THR A 170 -6.18 -15.68 -0.61
CA THR A 170 -7.22 -14.81 -1.18
C THR A 170 -8.57 -15.50 -1.22
N VAL A 171 -8.64 -16.76 -1.64
CA VAL A 171 -9.90 -17.55 -1.63
C VAL A 171 -10.41 -17.72 -0.21
N LEU A 172 -9.55 -18.04 0.75
CA LEU A 172 -9.91 -18.19 2.17
C LEU A 172 -10.47 -16.90 2.79
N LYS A 173 -10.08 -15.74 2.29
CA LYS A 173 -10.63 -14.44 2.75
C LYS A 173 -11.93 -14.09 2.02
N PHE A 174 -11.93 -14.25 0.70
CA PHE A 174 -13.00 -13.78 -0.17
C PHE A 174 -14.29 -14.57 0.00
N VAL A 175 -14.20 -15.91 0.05
CA VAL A 175 -15.37 -16.78 0.07
C VAL A 175 -16.22 -16.59 1.33
N PRO A 176 -15.68 -16.58 2.56
CA PRO A 176 -16.50 -16.34 3.76
C PRO A 176 -17.14 -14.95 3.79
N LEU A 177 -16.43 -13.93 3.32
CA LEU A 177 -16.98 -12.57 3.19
C LEU A 177 -18.14 -12.53 2.20
N ALA A 178 -18.01 -13.21 1.05
CA ALA A 178 -19.08 -13.32 0.08
C ALA A 178 -20.31 -14.06 0.65
N ILE A 179 -20.09 -15.14 1.41
CA ILE A 179 -21.17 -15.88 2.07
C ILE A 179 -21.90 -14.96 3.06
N ILE A 180 -21.18 -14.28 3.96
CA ILE A 180 -21.82 -13.38 4.93
C ILE A 180 -22.53 -12.24 4.21
N GLY A 181 -21.92 -11.63 3.21
CA GLY A 181 -22.52 -10.55 2.45
C GLY A 181 -23.81 -11.01 1.77
N ILE A 182 -23.80 -12.11 1.03
CA ILE A 182 -24.95 -12.61 0.27
C ILE A 182 -26.06 -13.13 1.23
N VAL A 183 -25.70 -13.94 2.21
CA VAL A 183 -26.65 -14.51 3.16
C VAL A 183 -27.21 -13.42 4.07
N GLY A 184 -26.40 -12.46 4.50
CA GLY A 184 -26.83 -11.34 5.32
C GLY A 184 -27.94 -10.49 4.69
N LEU A 185 -28.02 -10.43 3.34
CA LEU A 185 -29.10 -9.73 2.66
C LEU A 185 -30.50 -10.28 3.00
N PHE A 186 -30.60 -11.55 3.42
CA PHE A 186 -31.85 -12.19 3.82
C PHE A 186 -32.22 -11.93 5.30
N TYR A 187 -31.30 -11.32 6.08
CA TYR A 187 -31.50 -10.98 7.50
C TYR A 187 -31.58 -9.47 7.73
N ILE A 188 -31.76 -8.69 6.65
CA ILE A 188 -31.87 -7.24 6.73
C ILE A 188 -33.14 -6.82 7.52
N GLU A 189 -32.92 -5.98 8.50
CA GLU A 189 -33.99 -5.26 9.22
C GLU A 189 -34.02 -3.81 8.72
N GLY A 190 -35.15 -3.40 8.10
CA GLY A 190 -35.29 -2.06 7.48
C GLY A 190 -35.09 -0.92 8.48
N GLY A 191 -35.41 -1.13 9.77
CA GLY A 191 -35.20 -0.16 10.84
C GLY A 191 -33.74 0.23 11.05
N ASN A 192 -32.79 -0.66 10.73
CA ASN A 192 -31.37 -0.41 10.87
C ASN A 192 -30.82 0.67 9.90
N PHE A 193 -31.59 1.01 8.86
CA PHE A 193 -31.24 2.09 7.93
C PHE A 193 -31.83 3.45 8.34
N THR A 194 -32.44 3.58 9.52
CA THR A 194 -33.09 4.82 9.98
C THR A 194 -32.49 5.30 11.30
N PRO A 195 -32.03 6.58 11.40
CA PRO A 195 -31.93 7.57 10.31
C PRO A 195 -30.86 7.19 9.28
N PHE A 196 -31.06 7.51 7.99
CA PHE A 196 -30.15 7.15 6.92
C PHE A 196 -28.80 7.90 6.99
N ALA A 197 -28.83 9.14 7.45
CA ALA A 197 -27.65 9.95 7.76
C ALA A 197 -27.80 10.55 9.17
N PRO A 198 -26.69 10.75 9.92
CA PRO A 198 -26.72 11.47 11.17
C PRO A 198 -27.26 12.89 10.99
N ALA A 199 -27.84 13.46 12.05
CA ALA A 199 -28.22 14.86 12.07
C ALA A 199 -26.98 15.74 12.29
N GLY A 200 -26.91 16.91 11.63
CA GLY A 200 -25.83 17.89 11.84
C GLY A 200 -25.17 18.32 10.54
N ASP A 201 -23.91 17.98 10.33
CA ASP A 201 -22.98 18.55 9.34
C ASP A 201 -23.37 18.47 7.86
N GLY A 202 -24.49 17.86 7.55
CA GLY A 202 -25.01 17.71 6.19
C GLY A 202 -24.57 16.41 5.51
N PHE A 203 -25.41 16.00 4.55
CA PHE A 203 -25.24 14.75 3.83
C PHE A 203 -23.88 14.66 3.10
N ASP A 204 -23.48 15.74 2.44
CA ASP A 204 -22.25 15.77 1.63
C ASP A 204 -21.00 15.60 2.49
N TRP A 205 -20.98 16.16 3.69
CA TRP A 205 -19.88 16.01 4.64
C TRP A 205 -19.73 14.56 5.10
N HIS A 206 -20.83 13.93 5.55
CA HIS A 206 -20.82 12.52 5.99
C HIS A 206 -20.38 11.57 4.87
N VAL A 207 -20.82 11.81 3.64
CA VAL A 207 -20.38 11.03 2.47
C VAL A 207 -18.90 11.20 2.24
N ASN A 208 -18.36 12.43 2.30
CA ASN A 208 -16.95 12.69 2.05
C ASN A 208 -16.04 12.09 3.13
N ALA A 209 -16.37 12.27 4.42
CA ALA A 209 -15.64 11.70 5.54
C ALA A 209 -15.62 10.15 5.48
N ALA A 210 -16.79 9.54 5.25
CA ALA A 210 -16.88 8.10 5.08
C ALA A 210 -16.13 7.59 3.83
N ALA A 211 -16.07 8.37 2.74
CA ALA A 211 -15.32 8.00 1.55
C ALA A 211 -13.80 8.01 1.78
N ALA A 212 -13.29 8.95 2.59
CA ALA A 212 -11.89 8.98 2.98
C ALA A 212 -11.49 7.71 3.77
N LEU A 213 -12.37 7.24 4.66
CA LEU A 213 -12.22 5.97 5.38
C LEU A 213 -12.34 4.77 4.43
N ALA A 214 -13.37 4.76 3.57
CA ALA A 214 -13.65 3.66 2.66
C ALA A 214 -12.48 3.38 1.71
N LEU A 215 -11.72 4.41 1.30
CA LEU A 215 -10.59 4.21 0.39
C LEU A 215 -9.51 3.30 0.98
N TRP A 216 -9.35 3.24 2.30
CA TRP A 216 -8.46 2.29 2.96
C TRP A 216 -8.66 0.86 2.48
N ALA A 217 -9.92 0.43 2.30
CA ALA A 217 -10.23 -0.91 1.82
C ALA A 217 -9.82 -1.14 0.35
N PHE A 218 -9.61 -0.08 -0.43
CA PHE A 218 -9.20 -0.16 -1.83
C PHE A 218 -7.70 0.01 -2.05
N ILE A 219 -6.91 0.32 -1.00
CA ILE A 219 -5.45 0.36 -1.08
C ILE A 219 -4.95 -1.05 -1.40
N GLY A 220 -4.11 -1.14 -2.43
CA GLY A 220 -3.66 -2.41 -2.99
C GLY A 220 -4.14 -2.65 -4.43
N LEU A 221 -5.04 -1.78 -4.97
CA LEU A 221 -5.48 -1.88 -6.36
C LEU A 221 -4.31 -1.77 -7.35
N GLU A 222 -3.22 -1.07 -6.98
CA GLU A 222 -1.98 -0.91 -7.75
C GLU A 222 -1.04 -2.12 -7.66
N SER A 223 -1.34 -3.09 -6.81
CA SER A 223 -0.42 -4.18 -6.41
C SER A 223 0.14 -4.98 -7.59
N ALA A 224 -0.62 -5.14 -8.68
CA ALA A 224 -0.13 -5.81 -9.87
C ALA A 224 0.97 -5.04 -10.62
N THR A 225 1.08 -3.71 -10.41
CA THR A 225 2.10 -2.86 -11.05
C THR A 225 3.44 -2.89 -10.30
N VAL A 226 3.43 -3.27 -9.01
CA VAL A 226 4.63 -3.28 -8.17
C VAL A 226 5.64 -4.34 -8.61
N PRO A 227 5.27 -5.65 -8.80
CA PRO A 227 6.17 -6.67 -9.30
C PRO A 227 6.09 -6.83 -10.85
N ALA A 228 5.92 -5.75 -11.60
CA ALA A 228 5.62 -5.81 -13.04
C ALA A 228 6.57 -6.69 -13.85
N GLU A 229 7.86 -6.76 -13.48
CA GLU A 229 8.87 -7.57 -14.17
C GLU A 229 8.74 -9.08 -13.89
N GLU A 230 7.98 -9.47 -12.84
CA GLU A 230 7.68 -10.87 -12.51
C GLU A 230 6.38 -11.38 -13.20
N VAL A 231 5.62 -10.48 -13.82
CA VAL A 231 4.34 -10.80 -14.46
C VAL A 231 4.56 -11.33 -15.88
N LYS A 232 3.87 -12.42 -16.23
CA LYS A 232 3.81 -12.95 -17.60
C LYS A 232 2.95 -12.03 -18.47
N ASP A 233 3.41 -11.71 -19.68
CA ASP A 233 2.71 -10.82 -20.60
C ASP A 233 2.16 -9.56 -19.91
N PRO A 234 3.04 -8.74 -19.27
CA PRO A 234 2.63 -7.70 -18.35
C PRO A 234 1.70 -6.67 -18.99
N GLU A 235 1.88 -6.36 -20.27
CA GLU A 235 1.05 -5.44 -21.03
C GLU A 235 -0.44 -5.86 -21.13
N LYS A 236 -0.72 -7.16 -20.99
CA LYS A 236 -2.08 -7.71 -20.99
C LYS A 236 -2.55 -8.12 -19.61
N THR A 237 -1.65 -8.72 -18.83
CA THR A 237 -1.97 -9.31 -17.52
C THR A 237 -2.19 -8.24 -16.47
N ILE A 238 -1.32 -7.22 -16.37
CA ILE A 238 -1.45 -6.15 -15.36
C ILE A 238 -2.78 -5.43 -15.50
N PRO A 239 -3.17 -4.90 -16.68
CA PRO A 239 -4.45 -4.21 -16.82
C PRO A 239 -5.65 -5.08 -16.44
N ARG A 240 -5.69 -6.33 -16.92
CA ARG A 240 -6.79 -7.24 -16.63
C ARG A 240 -6.87 -7.60 -15.15
N ALA A 241 -5.74 -7.88 -14.51
CA ALA A 241 -5.69 -8.22 -13.10
C ALA A 241 -6.13 -7.04 -12.21
N THR A 242 -5.66 -5.83 -12.51
CA THR A 242 -6.00 -4.61 -11.77
C THR A 242 -7.50 -4.30 -11.87
N ILE A 243 -8.06 -4.28 -13.09
CA ILE A 243 -9.47 -3.98 -13.29
C ILE A 243 -10.36 -5.09 -12.69
N LEU A 244 -10.09 -6.36 -13.01
CA LEU A 244 -10.88 -7.48 -12.54
C LEU A 244 -10.85 -7.57 -11.01
N GLY A 245 -9.66 -7.43 -10.42
CA GLY A 245 -9.49 -7.46 -8.97
C GLY A 245 -10.26 -6.33 -8.29
N THR A 246 -10.19 -5.11 -8.81
CA THR A 246 -10.90 -3.95 -8.25
C THR A 246 -12.41 -4.09 -8.39
N VAL A 247 -12.93 -4.55 -9.54
CA VAL A 247 -14.37 -4.79 -9.75
C VAL A 247 -14.92 -5.84 -8.79
N LEU A 248 -14.25 -7.00 -8.70
CA LEU A 248 -14.67 -8.08 -7.80
C LEU A 248 -14.67 -7.62 -6.33
N THR A 249 -13.65 -6.89 -5.92
CA THR A 249 -13.54 -6.40 -4.54
C THR A 249 -14.59 -5.32 -4.27
N THR A 250 -14.83 -4.39 -5.19
CA THR A 250 -15.88 -3.36 -5.07
C THR A 250 -17.26 -3.99 -4.87
N ALA A 251 -17.61 -4.96 -5.72
CA ALA A 251 -18.89 -5.66 -5.63
C ALA A 251 -19.04 -6.39 -4.29
N LEU A 252 -17.99 -7.11 -3.85
CA LEU A 252 -17.98 -7.78 -2.57
C LEU A 252 -18.18 -6.80 -1.40
N TYR A 253 -17.48 -5.68 -1.41
CA TYR A 253 -17.52 -4.68 -0.33
C TYR A 253 -18.88 -4.02 -0.20
N ILE A 254 -19.50 -3.66 -1.32
CA ILE A 254 -20.85 -3.07 -1.31
C ILE A 254 -21.85 -4.07 -0.74
N VAL A 255 -21.85 -5.32 -1.22
CA VAL A 255 -22.76 -6.36 -0.74
C VAL A 255 -22.54 -6.65 0.74
N ALA A 256 -21.28 -6.75 1.17
CA ALA A 256 -20.94 -7.02 2.57
C ALA A 256 -21.35 -5.85 3.48
N LEU A 257 -21.09 -4.59 3.09
CA LEU A 257 -21.47 -3.43 3.90
C LEU A 257 -22.98 -3.30 4.02
N VAL A 258 -23.74 -3.46 2.94
CA VAL A 258 -25.21 -3.43 2.96
C VAL A 258 -25.74 -4.49 3.91
N ALA A 259 -25.22 -5.72 3.85
CA ALA A 259 -25.63 -6.81 4.73
C ALA A 259 -25.34 -6.48 6.21
N ILE A 260 -24.13 -6.03 6.54
CA ILE A 260 -23.71 -5.75 7.93
C ILE A 260 -24.53 -4.61 8.53
N VAL A 261 -24.72 -3.50 7.77
CA VAL A 261 -25.58 -2.37 8.19
C VAL A 261 -27.03 -2.79 8.35
N GLY A 262 -27.52 -3.69 7.51
CA GLY A 262 -28.90 -4.19 7.62
C GLY A 262 -29.13 -5.18 8.74
N VAL A 263 -28.11 -5.96 9.14
CA VAL A 263 -28.21 -7.00 10.18
C VAL A 263 -28.05 -6.42 11.59
N LEU A 264 -27.13 -5.46 11.78
CA LEU A 264 -26.83 -4.90 13.10
C LEU A 264 -27.48 -3.53 13.26
N SER A 265 -27.97 -3.22 14.47
CA SER A 265 -28.38 -1.85 14.78
C SER A 265 -27.19 -0.89 14.67
N GLN A 266 -27.45 0.37 14.32
CA GLN A 266 -26.39 1.38 14.12
C GLN A 266 -25.48 1.50 15.35
N ALA A 267 -26.07 1.51 16.56
CA ALA A 267 -25.31 1.61 17.81
C ALA A 267 -24.43 0.37 18.07
N ALA A 268 -24.98 -0.84 17.83
CA ALA A 268 -24.23 -2.07 17.96
C ALA A 268 -23.09 -2.17 16.95
N LEU A 269 -23.34 -1.75 15.71
CA LEU A 269 -22.34 -1.75 14.66
C LEU A 269 -21.22 -0.74 14.95
N ALA A 270 -21.55 0.50 15.32
CA ALA A 270 -20.58 1.56 15.60
C ALA A 270 -19.64 1.22 16.78
N SER A 271 -20.12 0.47 17.78
CA SER A 271 -19.35 0.06 18.94
C SER A 271 -18.58 -1.27 18.76
N SER A 272 -18.74 -1.94 17.61
CA SER A 272 -18.16 -3.27 17.39
C SER A 272 -16.69 -3.21 17.02
N SER A 273 -15.84 -3.99 17.68
CA SER A 273 -14.45 -4.26 17.28
C SER A 273 -14.32 -5.44 16.31
N ALA A 274 -15.39 -6.19 16.06
CA ALA A 274 -15.42 -7.36 15.19
C ALA A 274 -16.79 -7.50 14.46
N PRO A 275 -17.18 -6.51 13.63
CA PRO A 275 -18.54 -6.37 13.11
C PRO A 275 -19.04 -7.57 12.31
N PHE A 276 -18.18 -8.26 11.58
CA PHE A 276 -18.57 -9.48 10.86
C PHE A 276 -18.83 -10.67 11.78
N ALA A 277 -18.11 -10.76 12.90
CA ALA A 277 -18.35 -11.79 13.90
C ALA A 277 -19.68 -11.56 14.64
N ASP A 278 -19.95 -10.30 14.97
CA ASP A 278 -21.19 -9.91 15.63
C ASP A 278 -22.41 -10.11 14.72
N ALA A 279 -22.28 -9.73 13.44
CA ALA A 279 -23.33 -10.00 12.45
C ALA A 279 -23.59 -11.49 12.25
N ALA A 280 -22.55 -12.33 12.19
CA ALA A 280 -22.72 -13.77 12.07
C ALA A 280 -23.43 -14.38 13.29
N ASN A 281 -23.16 -13.88 14.50
CA ASN A 281 -23.88 -14.29 15.70
C ASN A 281 -25.35 -13.79 15.72
N ALA A 282 -25.62 -12.64 15.12
CA ALA A 282 -27.00 -12.13 14.98
C ALA A 282 -27.82 -12.93 13.96
N MET A 283 -27.19 -13.32 12.84
CA MET A 283 -27.84 -14.10 11.80
C MET A 283 -28.09 -15.57 12.19
N TRP A 284 -27.14 -16.19 12.90
CA TRP A 284 -27.16 -17.61 13.16
C TRP A 284 -27.02 -17.92 14.65
N ALA A 285 -28.09 -18.53 15.21
CA ALA A 285 -28.08 -19.04 16.57
C ALA A 285 -27.30 -20.38 16.67
N GLY A 286 -26.78 -20.64 17.87
CA GLY A 286 -26.12 -21.90 18.18
C GLY A 286 -24.63 -21.97 17.82
N THR A 287 -24.13 -23.20 17.79
CA THR A 287 -22.70 -23.48 17.58
C THR A 287 -22.49 -24.55 16.53
N PHE A 288 -21.38 -24.44 15.80
CA PHE A 288 -20.87 -25.46 14.92
C PHE A 288 -19.48 -25.90 15.41
N LEU A 289 -19.27 -27.18 15.61
CA LEU A 289 -18.03 -27.75 16.21
C LEU A 289 -17.62 -27.05 17.52
N GLY A 290 -18.59 -26.71 18.38
CA GLY A 290 -18.34 -26.08 19.67
C GLY A 290 -18.01 -24.57 19.64
N LEU A 291 -18.00 -23.95 18.49
CA LEU A 291 -17.77 -22.51 18.32
C LEU A 291 -19.03 -21.82 17.78
N THR A 292 -19.33 -20.59 18.25
CA THR A 292 -20.35 -19.76 17.65
C THR A 292 -19.96 -19.36 16.22
N TRP A 293 -20.94 -19.01 15.39
CA TRP A 293 -20.67 -18.59 14.00
C TRP A 293 -19.76 -17.36 13.95
N GLY A 294 -19.93 -16.42 14.89
CA GLY A 294 -19.04 -15.26 15.03
C GLY A 294 -17.59 -15.64 15.30
N LYS A 295 -17.34 -16.69 16.10
CA LYS A 295 -15.97 -17.19 16.32
C LYS A 295 -15.35 -17.78 15.05
N TRP A 296 -16.13 -18.49 14.23
CA TRP A 296 -15.65 -18.96 12.92
C TRP A 296 -15.25 -17.81 12.00
N ILE A 297 -16.07 -16.77 11.96
CA ILE A 297 -15.77 -15.58 11.17
C ILE A 297 -14.57 -14.81 11.73
N ALA A 298 -14.44 -14.73 13.05
CA ALA A 298 -13.27 -14.14 13.69
C ALA A 298 -11.98 -14.88 13.33
N LEU A 299 -11.98 -16.22 13.25
CA LEU A 299 -10.82 -16.98 12.76
C LEU A 299 -10.45 -16.62 11.31
N VAL A 300 -11.44 -16.47 10.44
CA VAL A 300 -11.21 -16.01 9.06
C VAL A 300 -10.62 -14.61 9.03
N ALA A 301 -11.15 -13.69 9.83
CA ALA A 301 -10.65 -12.32 9.91
C ALA A 301 -9.22 -12.25 10.47
N ILE A 302 -8.91 -13.05 11.51
CA ILE A 302 -7.56 -13.20 12.06
C ILE A 302 -6.59 -13.71 10.98
N ALA A 303 -6.94 -14.78 10.28
CA ALA A 303 -6.10 -15.33 9.20
C ALA A 303 -5.92 -14.32 8.06
N ALA A 304 -6.98 -13.57 7.73
CA ALA A 304 -6.96 -12.54 6.69
C ALA A 304 -6.04 -11.36 7.06
N THR A 305 -6.18 -10.84 8.27
CA THR A 305 -5.38 -9.71 8.76
C THR A 305 -3.91 -10.08 8.94
N LEU A 306 -3.61 -11.25 9.50
CA LEU A 306 -2.24 -11.74 9.63
C LEU A 306 -1.57 -11.98 8.27
N GLY A 307 -2.30 -12.55 7.31
CA GLY A 307 -1.81 -12.73 5.94
C GLY A 307 -1.55 -11.38 5.24
N ALA A 308 -2.42 -10.39 5.42
CA ALA A 308 -2.23 -9.05 4.91
C ALA A 308 -1.03 -8.36 5.58
N LEU A 309 -0.90 -8.46 6.91
CA LEU A 309 0.22 -7.90 7.68
C LEU A 309 1.56 -8.44 7.17
N ASN A 310 1.67 -9.76 6.96
CA ASN A 310 2.88 -10.37 6.41
C ASN A 310 3.24 -9.79 5.04
N GLY A 311 2.28 -9.71 4.12
CA GLY A 311 2.50 -9.17 2.78
C GLY A 311 2.87 -7.68 2.78
N TRP A 312 2.19 -6.87 3.56
CA TRP A 312 2.43 -5.43 3.65
C TRP A 312 3.75 -5.08 4.36
N ILE A 313 4.18 -5.85 5.39
CA ILE A 313 5.53 -5.70 6.00
C ILE A 313 6.61 -5.92 4.94
N MET A 314 6.48 -6.98 4.12
CA MET A 314 7.41 -7.24 3.02
C MET A 314 7.37 -6.12 1.96
N LEU A 315 6.17 -5.67 1.57
CA LEU A 315 5.99 -4.62 0.56
C LEU A 315 6.65 -3.30 1.01
N THR A 316 6.45 -2.91 2.26
CA THR A 316 7.05 -1.70 2.86
C THR A 316 8.57 -1.69 2.71
N ALA A 317 9.22 -2.82 2.99
CA ALA A 317 10.66 -2.95 2.85
C ALA A 317 11.12 -3.01 1.38
N ARG A 318 10.34 -3.60 0.48
CA ARG A 318 10.65 -3.64 -0.96
C ARG A 318 10.52 -2.27 -1.62
N VAL A 319 9.52 -1.47 -1.24
CA VAL A 319 9.35 -0.10 -1.75
C VAL A 319 10.55 0.76 -1.36
N SER A 320 10.94 0.74 -0.09
CA SER A 320 12.10 1.51 0.38
C SER A 320 13.42 1.04 -0.25
N LEU A 321 13.60 -0.27 -0.46
CA LEU A 321 14.73 -0.85 -1.18
C LEU A 321 14.77 -0.38 -2.64
N ALA A 322 13.66 -0.45 -3.35
CA ALA A 322 13.58 -0.03 -4.75
C ALA A 322 13.87 1.46 -4.91
N ALA A 323 13.29 2.30 -4.06
CA ALA A 323 13.56 3.74 -4.04
C ALA A 323 15.03 4.05 -3.70
N ALA A 324 15.65 3.30 -2.78
CA ALA A 324 17.07 3.47 -2.43
C ALA A 324 18.01 3.02 -3.55
N ASN A 325 17.67 1.95 -4.27
CA ASN A 325 18.43 1.50 -5.46
C ASN A 325 18.37 2.53 -6.61
N ASP A 326 17.28 3.28 -6.66
CA ASP A 326 17.10 4.37 -7.64
C ASP A 326 17.68 5.72 -7.16
N GLY A 327 18.36 5.76 -6.00
CA GLY A 327 18.94 6.97 -5.42
C GLY A 327 17.92 7.93 -4.78
N LEU A 328 16.68 7.47 -4.57
CA LEU A 328 15.60 8.27 -3.98
C LEU A 328 15.44 8.05 -2.47
N PHE A 329 16.18 7.12 -1.86
CA PHE A 329 16.15 6.84 -0.42
C PHE A 329 17.56 6.71 0.15
N PRO A 330 17.74 6.85 1.48
CA PRO A 330 19.04 6.71 2.12
C PRO A 330 19.70 5.35 1.81
N ARG A 331 20.99 5.35 1.55
CA ARG A 331 21.78 4.15 1.15
C ARG A 331 21.58 2.92 2.05
N PRO A 332 21.40 3.00 3.38
CA PRO A 332 21.16 1.81 4.20
C PRO A 332 19.96 0.99 3.76
N PHE A 333 18.92 1.62 3.20
CA PHE A 333 17.73 0.92 2.66
C PHE A 333 18.04 0.09 1.40
N ALA A 334 19.12 0.41 0.68
CA ALA A 334 19.57 -0.37 -0.50
C ALA A 334 20.32 -1.66 -0.11
N ARG A 335 20.63 -1.84 1.18
CA ARG A 335 21.38 -3.02 1.63
C ARG A 335 20.47 -4.23 1.73
N VAL A 336 20.91 -5.32 1.12
CA VAL A 336 20.26 -6.63 1.22
C VAL A 336 21.23 -7.63 1.86
N ASN A 337 20.69 -8.54 2.66
CA ASN A 337 21.51 -9.53 3.36
C ASN A 337 21.37 -10.92 2.74
N GLY A 338 22.53 -11.58 2.56
CA GLY A 338 22.64 -12.98 2.23
C GLY A 338 22.12 -13.39 0.84
N LYS A 339 22.08 -14.70 0.60
CA LYS A 339 21.61 -15.34 -0.64
C LYS A 339 20.14 -15.04 -0.98
N ARG A 340 19.37 -14.58 -0.01
CA ARG A 340 17.92 -14.32 -0.12
C ARG A 340 17.59 -12.88 -0.51
N ALA A 341 18.59 -12.01 -0.59
CA ALA A 341 18.44 -10.57 -0.91
C ALA A 341 17.38 -9.86 -0.05
N THR A 342 17.33 -10.15 1.26
CA THR A 342 16.33 -9.62 2.18
C THR A 342 16.73 -8.20 2.65
N PRO A 343 15.86 -7.19 2.55
CA PRO A 343 16.12 -5.81 2.96
C PRO A 343 15.91 -5.63 4.48
N ILE A 344 16.79 -6.21 5.30
CA ILE A 344 16.64 -6.26 6.78
C ILE A 344 16.52 -4.86 7.37
N PHE A 345 17.33 -3.89 6.90
CA PHE A 345 17.30 -2.53 7.42
C PHE A 345 15.91 -1.89 7.24
N GLY A 346 15.32 -2.00 6.05
CA GLY A 346 13.98 -1.50 5.77
C GLY A 346 12.90 -2.17 6.61
N LEU A 347 12.98 -3.51 6.78
CA LEU A 347 12.07 -4.27 7.65
C LEU A 347 12.11 -3.78 9.10
N VAL A 348 13.30 -3.71 9.70
CA VAL A 348 13.46 -3.35 11.11
C VAL A 348 13.06 -1.90 11.38
N VAL A 349 13.52 -0.95 10.56
CA VAL A 349 13.18 0.47 10.73
C VAL A 349 11.68 0.68 10.61
N SER A 350 11.04 0.12 9.59
CA SER A 350 9.58 0.25 9.45
C SER A 350 8.84 -0.38 10.63
N SER A 351 9.25 -1.55 11.11
CA SER A 351 8.61 -2.22 12.25
C SER A 351 8.78 -1.47 13.57
N ILE A 352 9.91 -0.78 13.78
CA ILE A 352 10.11 0.11 14.93
C ILE A 352 9.12 1.29 14.84
N LEU A 353 8.98 1.93 13.67
CA LEU A 353 8.06 3.04 13.47
C LEU A 353 6.60 2.61 13.68
N VAL A 354 6.20 1.46 13.13
CA VAL A 354 4.86 0.87 13.34
C VAL A 354 4.60 0.62 14.82
N SER A 355 5.56 -0.01 15.53
CA SER A 355 5.43 -0.30 16.95
C SER A 355 5.30 0.98 17.77
N GLY A 356 6.09 2.01 17.44
CA GLY A 356 5.99 3.32 18.06
C GLY A 356 4.62 3.96 17.89
N LEU A 357 4.04 3.88 16.68
CA LEU A 357 2.71 4.41 16.39
C LEU A 357 1.61 3.68 17.17
N VAL A 358 1.66 2.34 17.21
CA VAL A 358 0.68 1.53 17.97
C VAL A 358 0.78 1.83 19.46
N LEU A 359 2.00 1.94 19.99
CA LEU A 359 2.22 2.23 21.42
C LEU A 359 1.90 3.68 21.79
N TYR A 360 2.08 4.64 20.86
CA TYR A 360 1.69 6.04 21.09
C TYR A 360 0.17 6.18 21.29
N ASN A 361 -0.60 5.38 20.56
CA ASN A 361 -2.06 5.40 20.61
C ASN A 361 -2.67 4.34 21.56
N TRP A 362 -1.92 3.80 22.54
CA TRP A 362 -2.40 2.69 23.38
C TRP A 362 -3.62 3.02 24.25
N ASN A 363 -3.76 4.28 24.69
CA ASN A 363 -4.80 4.77 25.57
C ASN A 363 -6.07 5.26 24.85
N VAL A 364 -6.09 5.18 23.51
CA VAL A 364 -7.24 5.56 22.68
C VAL A 364 -8.12 4.35 22.45
N ASP A 365 -9.42 4.53 22.34
CA ASP A 365 -10.37 3.45 22.04
C ASP A 365 -10.10 2.81 20.67
N PHE A 366 -10.52 1.55 20.52
CA PHE A 366 -10.22 0.77 19.32
C PHE A 366 -10.67 1.45 18.02
N GLY A 367 -11.91 1.95 17.98
CA GLY A 367 -12.49 2.58 16.79
C GLY A 367 -11.76 3.86 16.42
N GLU A 368 -11.52 4.74 17.37
CA GLU A 368 -10.80 5.99 17.17
C GLU A 368 -9.36 5.74 16.74
N ARG A 369 -8.64 4.84 17.44
CA ARG A 369 -7.27 4.43 17.08
C ARG A 369 -7.18 3.91 15.65
N PHE A 370 -8.11 3.06 15.26
CA PHE A 370 -8.13 2.51 13.91
C PHE A 370 -8.39 3.61 12.87
N THR A 371 -9.37 4.50 13.15
CA THR A 371 -9.71 5.65 12.29
C THR A 371 -8.51 6.56 12.05
N ASP A 372 -7.82 6.95 13.10
CA ASP A 372 -6.65 7.82 13.05
C ASP A 372 -5.54 7.28 12.16
N ILE A 373 -5.21 6.00 12.37
CA ILE A 373 -4.15 5.33 11.60
C ILE A 373 -4.58 5.19 10.14
N VAL A 374 -5.83 4.83 9.89
CA VAL A 374 -6.37 4.65 8.54
C VAL A 374 -6.42 5.96 7.77
N LEU A 375 -6.90 7.05 8.36
CA LEU A 375 -6.94 8.35 7.69
C LEU A 375 -5.55 8.83 7.30
N LEU A 376 -4.56 8.68 8.19
CA LEU A 376 -3.18 9.05 7.90
C LEU A 376 -2.59 8.20 6.76
N ALA A 377 -2.78 6.88 6.79
CA ALA A 377 -2.31 5.97 5.75
C ALA A 377 -2.99 6.26 4.40
N THR A 378 -4.30 6.50 4.43
CA THR A 378 -5.10 6.83 3.24
C THR A 378 -4.65 8.14 2.62
N TRP A 379 -4.44 9.18 3.43
CA TRP A 379 -3.95 10.48 2.96
C TRP A 379 -2.62 10.35 2.22
N MET A 380 -1.66 9.64 2.82
CA MET A 380 -0.34 9.40 2.22
C MET A 380 -0.43 8.57 0.93
N THR A 381 -1.35 7.61 0.86
CA THR A 381 -1.58 6.81 -0.35
C THR A 381 -2.18 7.67 -1.47
N LEU A 382 -3.18 8.51 -1.13
CA LEU A 382 -3.86 9.37 -2.10
C LEU A 382 -2.91 10.37 -2.78
N ILE A 383 -1.92 10.90 -2.07
CA ILE A 383 -0.86 11.72 -2.67
C ILE A 383 -0.14 10.93 -3.77
N SER A 384 0.22 9.68 -3.50
CA SER A 384 0.91 8.82 -4.46
C SER A 384 0.02 8.48 -5.67
N TYR A 385 -1.27 8.30 -5.45
CA TYR A 385 -2.25 8.03 -6.51
C TYR A 385 -2.53 9.27 -7.36
N ALA A 386 -2.64 10.45 -6.73
CA ALA A 386 -2.79 11.71 -7.44
C ALA A 386 -1.58 11.98 -8.37
N TYR A 387 -0.36 11.76 -7.88
CA TYR A 387 0.83 11.85 -8.74
C TYR A 387 0.84 10.81 -9.85
N ALA A 388 0.37 9.58 -9.61
CA ALA A 388 0.25 8.57 -10.66
C ALA A 388 -0.77 8.97 -11.73
N ALA A 389 -1.94 9.50 -11.33
CA ALA A 389 -2.96 9.99 -12.26
C ALA A 389 -2.43 11.15 -13.11
N ALA A 390 -1.78 12.13 -12.49
CA ALA A 390 -1.13 13.22 -13.21
C ALA A 390 -0.01 12.73 -14.15
N ALA A 391 0.76 11.72 -13.72
CA ALA A 391 1.83 11.12 -14.49
C ALA A 391 1.32 10.45 -15.78
N GLU A 392 0.15 9.80 -15.74
CA GLU A 392 -0.47 9.21 -16.95
C GLU A 392 -0.65 10.26 -18.03
N VAL A 393 -1.24 11.41 -17.68
CA VAL A 393 -1.47 12.50 -18.64
C VAL A 393 -0.15 12.97 -19.24
N VAL A 394 0.85 13.27 -18.42
CA VAL A 394 2.15 13.78 -18.88
C VAL A 394 2.86 12.78 -19.78
N LEU A 395 2.91 11.51 -19.38
CA LEU A 395 3.61 10.47 -20.13
C LEU A 395 2.93 10.20 -21.48
N PHE A 396 1.60 10.13 -21.51
CA PHE A 396 0.85 9.87 -22.73
C PHE A 396 0.91 11.05 -23.71
N TYR A 397 0.94 12.30 -23.23
CA TYR A 397 1.19 13.46 -24.09
C TYR A 397 2.60 13.50 -24.66
N ARG A 398 3.62 13.06 -23.90
CA ARG A 398 5.00 12.92 -24.40
C ARG A 398 5.11 11.83 -25.47
N GLU A 399 4.33 10.77 -25.34
CA GLU A 399 4.32 9.60 -26.22
C GLU A 399 3.09 9.60 -27.17
N ARG A 400 2.46 10.79 -27.38
CA ARG A 400 1.19 10.94 -28.09
C ARG A 400 1.16 10.34 -29.51
N GLU A 401 2.30 10.28 -30.17
CA GLU A 401 2.43 9.69 -31.51
C GLU A 401 2.10 8.19 -31.55
N LEU A 402 2.17 7.52 -30.38
CA LEU A 402 1.84 6.10 -30.22
C LEU A 402 0.35 5.83 -29.99
N PHE A 403 -0.46 6.88 -29.80
CA PHE A 403 -1.87 6.76 -29.42
C PHE A 403 -2.80 7.46 -30.40
N SER A 404 -4.01 6.91 -30.56
CA SER A 404 -5.07 7.62 -31.25
C SER A 404 -5.61 8.78 -30.41
N TRP A 405 -6.07 9.88 -31.02
CA TRP A 405 -6.66 11.01 -30.31
C TRP A 405 -7.83 10.62 -29.40
N VAL A 406 -8.68 9.69 -29.86
CA VAL A 406 -9.82 9.19 -29.07
C VAL A 406 -9.33 8.51 -27.80
N LYS A 407 -8.29 7.68 -27.88
CA LYS A 407 -7.70 7.02 -26.73
C LYS A 407 -7.06 8.04 -25.80
N LEU A 408 -6.28 8.98 -26.33
CA LEU A 408 -5.60 10.01 -25.55
C LEU A 408 -6.61 10.87 -24.76
N THR A 409 -7.69 11.33 -25.41
CA THR A 409 -8.75 12.12 -24.76
C THR A 409 -9.46 11.31 -23.67
N ARG A 410 -9.84 10.06 -23.97
CA ARG A 410 -10.49 9.19 -22.99
C ARG A 410 -9.61 8.97 -21.75
N ASP A 411 -8.34 8.60 -21.95
CA ASP A 411 -7.42 8.28 -20.87
C ASP A 411 -7.08 9.54 -20.06
N THR A 412 -6.98 10.73 -20.70
CA THR A 412 -6.84 12.02 -20.03
C THR A 412 -8.05 12.36 -19.14
N VAL A 413 -9.28 12.13 -19.65
CA VAL A 413 -10.50 12.36 -18.85
C VAL A 413 -10.54 11.42 -17.64
N ILE A 414 -10.25 10.14 -17.84
CA ILE A 414 -10.18 9.15 -16.73
C ILE A 414 -9.15 9.56 -15.69
N ALA A 415 -7.94 9.93 -16.13
CA ALA A 415 -6.87 10.37 -15.23
C ALA A 415 -7.25 11.68 -14.49
N GLY A 416 -7.90 12.62 -15.18
CA GLY A 416 -8.40 13.85 -14.56
C GLY A 416 -9.47 13.59 -13.50
N LEU A 417 -10.41 12.67 -13.76
CA LEU A 417 -11.43 12.27 -12.78
C LEU A 417 -10.81 11.50 -11.60
N ALA A 418 -9.83 10.63 -11.85
CA ALA A 418 -9.09 9.91 -10.79
C ALA A 418 -8.30 10.87 -9.92
N PHE A 419 -7.67 11.89 -10.51
CA PHE A 419 -6.98 12.97 -9.78
C PHE A 419 -7.97 13.77 -8.93
N ALA A 420 -9.07 14.23 -9.53
CA ALA A 420 -10.12 14.99 -8.83
C ALA A 420 -10.71 14.18 -7.66
N TYR A 421 -10.97 12.89 -7.86
CA TYR A 421 -11.40 11.99 -6.79
C TYR A 421 -10.35 11.91 -5.67
N SER A 422 -9.06 11.77 -6.00
CA SER A 422 -8.00 11.69 -5.00
C SER A 422 -7.94 12.97 -4.16
N VAL A 423 -8.06 14.14 -4.77
CA VAL A 423 -8.08 15.44 -4.07
C VAL A 423 -9.33 15.58 -3.20
N TRP A 424 -10.51 15.18 -3.71
CA TRP A 424 -11.76 15.21 -2.98
C TRP A 424 -11.72 14.29 -1.73
N ALA A 425 -11.17 13.08 -1.87
CA ALA A 425 -11.02 12.15 -0.75
C ALA A 425 -9.97 12.61 0.28
N ILE A 426 -8.89 13.30 -0.17
CA ILE A 426 -7.94 13.96 0.75
C ILE A 426 -8.65 15.00 1.61
N TRP A 427 -9.51 15.82 0.99
CA TRP A 427 -10.29 16.83 1.72
C TRP A 427 -11.23 16.20 2.78
N GLY A 428 -11.82 15.06 2.47
CA GLY A 428 -12.70 14.31 3.36
C GLY A 428 -12.04 13.73 4.61
N SER A 429 -10.70 13.68 4.67
CA SER A 429 -9.99 13.24 5.88
C SER A 429 -10.08 14.25 7.04
N GLY A 430 -10.54 15.48 6.78
CA GLY A 430 -10.62 16.54 7.78
C GLY A 430 -9.32 17.35 7.93
N GLU A 431 -9.46 18.54 8.53
CA GLU A 431 -8.35 19.52 8.64
C GLU A 431 -7.15 19.00 9.42
N GLU A 432 -7.40 18.25 10.48
CA GLU A 432 -6.35 17.71 11.35
C GLU A 432 -5.44 16.73 10.60
N TRP A 433 -6.04 15.79 9.86
CA TRP A 433 -5.29 14.78 9.11
C TRP A 433 -4.63 15.35 7.87
N LEU A 434 -5.25 16.34 7.27
CA LEU A 434 -4.66 17.12 6.18
C LEU A 434 -3.38 17.82 6.65
N ALA A 435 -3.41 18.49 7.82
CA ALA A 435 -2.23 19.14 8.41
C ALA A 435 -1.14 18.11 8.78
N LYS A 436 -1.49 17.03 9.49
CA LYS A 436 -0.54 15.96 9.89
C LYS A 436 0.10 15.30 8.68
N GLY A 437 -0.70 14.93 7.68
CA GLY A 437 -0.21 14.31 6.44
C GLY A 437 0.72 15.24 5.66
N PHE A 438 0.36 16.52 5.53
CA PHE A 438 1.20 17.51 4.86
C PHE A 438 2.53 17.72 5.59
N MET A 439 2.52 17.80 6.92
CA MET A 439 3.75 17.89 7.72
C MET A 439 4.66 16.68 7.50
N LEU A 440 4.11 15.45 7.51
CA LEU A 440 4.89 14.23 7.24
C LEU A 440 5.48 14.21 5.82
N LEU A 441 4.74 14.72 4.83
CA LEU A 441 5.25 14.87 3.47
C LEU A 441 6.43 15.87 3.43
N LEU A 442 6.31 17.01 4.11
CA LEU A 442 7.36 18.02 4.20
C LEU A 442 8.61 17.52 4.94
N PHE A 443 8.47 16.67 5.95
CA PHE A 443 9.61 16.03 6.62
C PHE A 443 10.51 15.21 5.67
N GLY A 444 10.00 14.79 4.53
CA GLY A 444 10.80 14.19 3.48
C GLY A 444 11.79 15.15 2.83
N ILE A 445 11.48 16.45 2.75
CA ILE A 445 12.32 17.42 2.04
C ILE A 445 13.74 17.52 2.61
N PRO A 446 13.96 17.67 3.94
CA PRO A 446 15.31 17.66 4.51
C PRO A 446 16.08 16.35 4.20
N VAL A 447 15.38 15.20 4.19
CA VAL A 447 15.98 13.92 3.84
C VAL A 447 16.46 13.94 2.39
N TYR A 448 15.63 14.41 1.46
CA TYR A 448 15.98 14.54 0.06
C TYR A 448 17.18 15.47 -0.18
N VAL A 449 17.15 16.66 0.45
CA VAL A 449 18.24 17.65 0.35
C VAL A 449 19.54 17.08 0.87
N LEU A 450 19.53 16.40 2.03
CA LEU A 450 20.72 15.77 2.61
C LEU A 450 21.28 14.68 1.68
N MET A 451 20.42 13.91 1.03
CA MET A 451 20.83 12.87 0.08
C MET A 451 21.50 13.49 -1.15
N LYS A 452 20.87 14.50 -1.77
CA LYS A 452 21.40 15.18 -2.95
C LYS A 452 22.70 15.92 -2.64
N TRP A 453 22.81 16.56 -1.49
CA TRP A 453 24.05 17.19 -1.04
C TRP A 453 25.21 16.17 -0.90
N ARG A 454 24.94 15.00 -0.32
CA ARG A 454 25.95 13.92 -0.22
C ARG A 454 26.36 13.36 -1.58
N GLU A 455 25.44 13.26 -2.52
CA GLU A 455 25.73 12.82 -3.90
C GLU A 455 26.62 13.83 -4.61
N SER A 456 26.29 15.13 -4.56
CA SER A 456 27.09 16.20 -5.18
C SER A 456 28.49 16.24 -4.61
N ARG A 457 28.63 16.18 -3.27
CA ARG A 457 29.93 16.19 -2.62
C ARG A 457 30.79 14.97 -2.98
N LYS A 458 30.16 13.80 -3.19
CA LYS A 458 30.90 12.62 -3.64
C LYS A 458 31.38 12.78 -5.08
N ALA A 459 30.56 13.31 -5.96
CA ALA A 459 30.91 13.58 -7.35
C ALA A 459 32.07 14.59 -7.43
N GLU A 460 32.06 15.65 -6.61
CA GLU A 460 33.17 16.61 -6.51
C GLU A 460 34.50 15.95 -6.07
N LEU A 461 34.42 15.05 -5.08
CA LEU A 461 35.61 14.31 -4.61
C LEU A 461 36.18 13.34 -5.65
N GLU A 462 35.31 12.72 -6.45
CA GLU A 462 35.72 11.82 -7.56
C GLU A 462 36.27 12.58 -8.75
N LEU A 463 35.93 13.85 -8.93
CA LEU A 463 36.47 14.74 -9.98
C LEU A 463 37.79 15.42 -9.58
N GLN A 464 38.22 15.38 -8.31
CA GLN A 464 39.52 15.90 -7.92
C GLN A 464 40.62 15.05 -8.56
N PRO A 465 41.60 15.67 -9.26
CA PRO A 465 42.69 14.92 -9.84
C PRO A 465 43.46 14.19 -8.74
N VAL A 466 43.66 12.87 -8.95
CA VAL A 466 44.52 12.09 -8.05
C VAL A 466 45.83 12.83 -7.91
N PRO A 467 46.29 13.22 -6.71
CA PRO A 467 47.55 13.86 -6.53
C PRO A 467 48.61 13.00 -7.22
N ALA A 468 49.34 13.62 -8.16
CA ALA A 468 50.41 12.93 -8.87
C ALA A 468 51.35 12.32 -7.82
N VAL A 469 51.42 11.01 -7.77
CA VAL A 469 52.42 10.32 -6.93
C VAL A 469 53.79 10.81 -7.45
N PRO A 470 54.65 11.43 -6.62
CA PRO A 470 55.95 11.83 -7.06
C PRO A 470 56.65 10.59 -7.56
N VAL A 471 56.92 10.53 -8.87
CA VAL A 471 57.78 9.49 -9.43
C VAL A 471 59.14 9.70 -8.81
N ALA A 472 59.53 8.81 -7.91
CA ALA A 472 60.87 8.80 -7.37
C ALA A 472 61.82 8.60 -8.57
N VAL A 473 62.45 9.69 -8.99
CA VAL A 473 63.51 9.61 -9.99
C VAL A 473 64.66 8.83 -9.36
N SER A 474 64.73 7.55 -9.67
CA SER A 474 65.85 6.72 -9.34
C SER A 474 67.04 7.28 -10.12
N ASN A 475 68.01 7.95 -9.43
CA ASN A 475 69.32 8.29 -9.97
C ASN A 475 70.08 6.98 -10.26
N GLY A 476 69.69 6.33 -11.35
CA GLY A 476 70.38 5.19 -11.88
C GLY A 476 71.73 5.64 -12.46
N LYS A 477 72.81 5.39 -11.71
CA LYS A 477 74.20 5.37 -12.31
C LYS A 477 74.17 4.33 -13.44
N GLN A 478 74.15 4.79 -14.68
CA GLN A 478 74.50 3.98 -15.85
C GLN A 478 75.92 3.44 -15.67
N LYS A 479 76.09 2.17 -15.40
CA LYS A 479 77.34 1.45 -15.63
C LYS A 479 77.43 1.22 -17.13
N VAL A 480 78.34 1.91 -17.74
CA VAL A 480 78.81 1.64 -19.10
C VAL A 480 79.49 0.28 -19.09
N PRO A 481 79.16 -0.67 -19.95
CA PRO A 481 79.96 -1.88 -20.13
C PRO A 481 81.21 -1.52 -20.96
N VAL A 482 82.35 -1.73 -20.37
CA VAL A 482 83.63 -1.75 -21.08
C VAL A 482 83.68 -3.03 -21.90
N GLY A 483 83.74 -2.91 -23.21
CA GLY A 483 84.02 -4.02 -24.10
C GLY A 483 85.49 -4.48 -23.93
N ILE A 484 85.66 -5.77 -23.98
CA ILE A 484 86.93 -6.42 -24.20
C ILE A 484 86.76 -7.41 -25.35
N ASP A 485 87.51 -7.17 -26.40
CA ASP A 485 87.95 -7.99 -27.52
C ASP A 485 87.15 -9.22 -27.93
#